data_18dbb63caca930231f867d148d1f0802
#
_entry.id   18dbb63caca930231f867d148d1f0802
#
_cell.length_a   1.000
_cell.length_b   1.000
_cell.length_c   1.000
_cell.angle_alpha   90.00
_cell.angle_beta   90.00
_cell.angle_gamma   90.00
#
_symmetry.space_group_name_H-M   'P 1'
#
loop_
_entity.id
_entity.type
_entity.pdbx_description
1 polymer ?
#
loop_
_entity_poly.entity_id
_entity_poly.type
_entity_poly.pdbx_seq_one_letter_code
_entity_poly.pdbx_strand_id
1 'polypeptide(L)' 'MKTIEEKRQVARNTNELADHLRRIIEQNDDRYSFEWLVGGEHVTMEIFDKEKEIGYAIKIEPIEYNENGEATNL' A
#
# COMPACT_ATOMS: atom_id res chain seq x y z
N MET A 1 -9.70 16.15 -12.93
CA MET A 1 -10.23 15.69 -11.62
C MET A 1 -10.84 14.30 -11.77
N LYS A 2 -10.55 13.42 -10.85
CA LYS A 2 -11.09 12.06 -10.91
C LYS A 2 -12.53 12.01 -10.41
N THR A 3 -13.33 11.17 -11.02
CA THR A 3 -14.67 10.87 -10.55
C THR A 3 -14.61 10.02 -9.28
N ILE A 4 -15.75 9.90 -8.60
CA ILE A 4 -15.84 9.03 -7.40
C ILE A 4 -15.52 7.59 -7.74
N GLU A 5 -15.99 7.11 -8.91
CA GLU A 5 -15.71 5.75 -9.35
C GLU A 5 -14.24 5.52 -9.66
N GLU A 6 -13.59 6.50 -10.29
CA GLU A 6 -12.15 6.41 -10.56
C GLU A 6 -11.35 6.38 -9.25
N LYS A 7 -11.73 7.20 -8.26
CA LYS A 7 -11.09 7.20 -6.95
C LYS A 7 -11.27 5.87 -6.23
N ARG A 8 -12.46 5.28 -6.32
CA ARG A 8 -12.73 3.97 -5.74
C ARG A 8 -11.89 2.88 -6.39
N GLN A 9 -11.73 2.95 -7.70
CA GLN A 9 -10.91 1.99 -8.42
C GLN A 9 -9.43 2.12 -8.03
N VAL A 10 -8.93 3.33 -7.88
CA VAL A 10 -7.56 3.56 -7.39
C VAL A 10 -7.39 2.99 -5.99
N ALA A 11 -8.36 3.21 -5.11
CA ALA A 11 -8.31 2.66 -3.75
C ALA A 11 -8.29 1.13 -3.75
N ARG A 12 -9.10 0.49 -4.60
CA ARG A 12 -9.11 -0.97 -4.74
C ARG A 12 -7.78 -1.49 -5.23
N ASN A 13 -7.20 -0.84 -6.23
CA ASN A 13 -5.92 -1.23 -6.78
C ASN A 13 -4.81 -1.13 -5.75
N THR A 14 -4.82 -0.08 -4.94
CA THR A 14 -3.84 0.12 -3.87
C THR A 14 -3.97 -0.95 -2.79
N ASN A 15 -5.20 -1.27 -2.40
CA ASN A 15 -5.47 -2.35 -1.44
C ASN A 15 -5.07 -3.71 -1.97
N GLU A 16 -5.31 -3.96 -3.24
CA GLU A 16 -4.93 -5.21 -3.88
C GLU A 16 -3.41 -5.40 -3.85
N LEU A 17 -2.66 -4.35 -4.15
CA LEU A 17 -1.20 -4.39 -4.06
C LEU A 17 -0.73 -4.65 -2.63
N ALA A 18 -1.31 -3.96 -1.65
CA ALA A 18 -0.96 -4.13 -0.24
C ALA A 18 -1.21 -5.57 0.21
N ASP A 19 -2.34 -6.15 -0.16
CA ASP A 19 -2.67 -7.53 0.17
C ASP A 19 -1.69 -8.51 -0.48
N HIS A 20 -1.31 -8.25 -1.71
CA HIS A 20 -0.36 -9.08 -2.44
C HIS A 20 1.02 -9.06 -1.77
N LEU A 21 1.51 -7.89 -1.39
CA LEU A 21 2.78 -7.76 -0.69
C LEU A 21 2.77 -8.47 0.66
N ARG A 22 1.68 -8.35 1.41
CA ARG A 22 1.53 -9.05 2.67
C ARG A 22 1.62 -10.56 2.49
N ARG A 23 0.93 -11.10 1.50
CA ARG A 23 0.94 -12.55 1.23
C ARG A 23 2.32 -13.05 0.86
N ILE A 24 3.06 -12.31 0.05
CA ILE A 24 4.42 -12.69 -0.33
C ILE A 24 5.32 -12.81 0.90
N ILE A 25 5.25 -11.83 1.79
CA ILE A 25 6.08 -11.81 2.98
C ILE A 25 5.66 -12.91 3.96
N GLU A 26 4.37 -13.09 4.19
CA GLU A 26 3.86 -14.12 5.10
C GLU A 26 4.17 -15.55 4.63
N GLN A 27 4.20 -15.78 3.33
CA GLN A 27 4.54 -17.08 2.77
C GLN A 27 6.02 -17.43 2.92
N ASN A 28 6.87 -16.43 3.01
CA ASN A 28 8.31 -16.65 3.08
C ASN A 28 8.88 -16.57 4.48
N ASP A 29 8.19 -15.88 5.39
CA ASP A 29 8.71 -15.70 6.74
C ASP A 29 7.56 -15.36 7.69
N ASP A 30 7.44 -16.09 8.78
CA ASP A 30 6.47 -15.82 9.83
C ASP A 30 6.98 -14.86 10.92
N ARG A 31 8.18 -14.30 10.69
CA ARG A 31 8.81 -13.34 11.59
C ARG A 31 8.03 -12.02 11.69
N TYR A 32 7.26 -11.69 10.67
CA TYR A 32 6.56 -10.41 10.59
C TYR A 32 5.07 -10.56 10.80
N SER A 33 4.47 -9.61 11.50
CA SER A 33 3.03 -9.47 11.58
C SER A 33 2.61 -8.18 10.89
N PHE A 34 1.38 -8.14 10.39
CA PHE A 34 0.90 -7.04 9.54
C PHE A 34 -0.44 -6.52 10.04
N GLU A 35 -0.57 -5.22 10.01
CA GLU A 35 -1.85 -4.54 10.11
C GLU A 35 -1.81 -3.41 9.10
N TRP A 36 -2.94 -3.00 8.57
CA TRP A 36 -2.97 -1.82 7.72
C TRP A 36 -4.25 -1.04 7.87
N LEU A 37 -4.11 0.25 7.58
CA LEU A 37 -5.21 1.19 7.60
C LEU A 37 -5.42 1.72 6.19
N VAL A 38 -6.65 1.73 5.75
CA VAL A 38 -7.02 2.27 4.45
C VAL A 38 -7.34 3.75 4.61
N GLY A 39 -6.68 4.59 3.83
CA GLY A 39 -6.90 6.02 3.85
C GLY A 39 -7.23 6.56 2.47
N GLY A 40 -8.44 6.32 1.97
CA GLY A 40 -8.82 6.78 0.64
C GLY A 40 -8.02 6.09 -0.45
N GLU A 41 -7.19 6.83 -1.17
CA GLU A 41 -6.39 6.31 -2.26
C GLU A 41 -5.06 5.69 -1.83
N HIS A 42 -4.74 5.77 -0.56
CA HIS A 42 -3.49 5.20 -0.05
C HIS A 42 -3.76 4.16 1.04
N VAL A 43 -2.76 3.32 1.28
CA VAL A 43 -2.79 2.33 2.35
C VAL A 43 -1.52 2.49 3.18
N THR A 44 -1.68 2.56 4.49
CA THR A 44 -0.54 2.51 5.41
C THR A 44 -0.49 1.12 6.01
N MET A 45 0.61 0.42 5.80
CA MET A 45 0.85 -0.90 6.39
C MET A 45 1.75 -0.75 7.60
N GLU A 46 1.36 -1.36 8.70
CA GLU A 46 2.22 -1.48 9.86
C GLU A 46 2.77 -2.90 9.88
N ILE A 47 4.09 -3.01 9.91
CA ILE A 47 4.79 -4.28 9.90
C ILE A 47 5.60 -4.36 11.19
N PHE A 48 5.35 -5.40 11.97
CA PHE A 48 6.10 -5.62 13.22
C PHE A 48 7.05 -6.78 13.05
N ASP A 49 8.34 -6.54 13.33
CA ASP A 49 9.37 -7.56 13.34
C ASP A 49 9.40 -8.20 14.73
N LYS A 50 8.88 -9.42 14.82
CA LYS A 50 8.75 -10.13 16.10
C LYS A 50 10.10 -10.49 16.71
N GLU A 51 11.10 -10.71 15.88
CA GLU A 51 12.43 -11.10 16.34
C GLU A 51 13.19 -9.92 16.94
N LYS A 52 13.13 -8.76 16.29
CA LYS A 52 13.83 -7.55 16.75
C LYS A 52 12.96 -6.63 17.58
N GLU A 53 11.67 -6.90 17.66
CA GLU A 53 10.70 -6.09 18.37
C GLU A 53 10.66 -4.63 17.90
N ILE A 54 10.74 -4.46 16.58
CA ILE A 54 10.70 -3.15 15.93
C ILE A 54 9.51 -3.10 14.98
N GLY A 55 8.76 -2.00 15.03
CA GLY A 55 7.67 -1.74 14.11
C GLY A 55 8.09 -0.80 12.99
N TYR A 56 7.50 -0.99 11.82
CA TYR A 56 7.73 -0.16 10.65
C TYR A 56 6.39 0.26 10.06
N ALA A 57 6.35 1.47 9.53
CA ALA A 57 5.19 1.92 8.78
C ALA A 57 5.60 2.12 7.32
N ILE A 58 4.82 1.54 6.41
CA ILE A 58 5.04 1.68 4.97
C ILE A 58 3.77 2.26 4.36
N LYS A 59 3.90 3.36 3.65
CA LYS A 59 2.78 3.98 2.97
C LYS A 59 2.83 3.66 1.48
N ILE A 60 1.73 3.14 0.96
CA ILE A 60 1.60 2.82 -0.45
C ILE A 60 0.67 3.85 -1.07
N GLU A 61 1.19 4.65 -1.99
CA GLU A 61 0.44 5.69 -2.67
C GLU A 61 0.47 5.46 -4.17
N PRO A 62 -0.66 5.63 -4.86
CA PRO A 62 -0.64 5.59 -6.31
C PRO A 62 0.08 6.84 -6.88
N ILE A 63 0.75 6.66 -7.98
CA ILE A 63 1.43 7.74 -8.68
C ILE A 63 0.81 7.85 -10.07
N GLU A 64 0.48 9.06 -10.46
CA GLU A 64 0.02 9.33 -11.82
C GLU A 64 1.17 9.88 -12.66
N TYR A 65 1.15 9.55 -13.94
CA TYR A 65 2.15 10.01 -14.88
C TYR A 65 1.47 10.85 -15.95
N ASN A 66 2.11 11.96 -16.34
CA ASN A 66 1.60 12.80 -17.41
C ASN A 66 2.00 12.20 -18.78
N GLU A 67 1.64 12.89 -19.87
CA GLU A 67 1.92 12.43 -21.22
C GLU A 67 3.42 12.26 -21.52
N ASN A 68 4.26 12.98 -20.80
CA ASN A 68 5.71 12.91 -20.94
C ASN A 68 6.35 11.82 -20.07
N GLY A 69 5.55 11.07 -19.32
CA GLY A 69 6.06 10.04 -18.43
C GLY A 69 6.60 10.58 -17.10
N GLU A 70 6.30 11.81 -16.78
CA GLU A 70 6.73 12.40 -15.52
C GLU A 70 5.72 12.13 -14.42
N ALA A 71 6.20 11.74 -13.23
CA ALA A 71 5.35 11.50 -12.08
C ALA A 71 4.74 12.82 -11.59
N THR A 72 3.43 12.80 -11.35
CA THR A 72 2.73 13.94 -10.78
C THR A 72 2.37 13.62 -9.33
N ASN A 73 2.41 14.62 -8.49
CA ASN A 73 1.96 14.47 -7.11
C ASN A 73 0.46 14.39 -7.04
N LEU A 74 0.00 13.50 -6.22
CA LEU A 74 -1.41 13.32 -5.97
C LEU A 74 -1.84 14.02 -4.70
#